data_b3752d2843d0a37bcdc572eb26e68eff
#
_entry.id   b3752d2843d0a37bcdc572eb26e68eff
#
_cell.length_a   1.000
_cell.length_b   1.000
_cell.length_c   1.000
_cell.angle_alpha   90.00
_cell.angle_beta   90.00
_cell.angle_gamma   90.00
#
_symmetry.space_group_name_H-M   'P 1'
#
loop_
_entity.id
_entity.type
_entity.pdbx_description
1 polymer ?
#
loop_
_entity_poly.entity_id
_entity_poly.type
_entity_poly.pdbx_seq_one_letter_code
_entity_poly.pdbx_strand_id
1 'polypeptide(L)'
;MSRVKTKICGVRSLEEAQAAVNAGADALGFNFWPRSARYIEPLAAREVIMGLSPIVCTVGVFVNEEANRIADIASELCLSAVQLHGDESPDFCERLGSIKTIKALRVGQDFDLRLIESYRVSMVLLDSSVEGSYGGTGRSFDWRIAIEAKKLAPIILAGGLTTENVWDAITHARPAAIDVCSGVEAEPGRKDLDKLRRFMAVVARANALIAGEV
;
A
#
# COMPACT_ATOMS: atom_id res chain seq x y z
N MET A 1 15.26 -16.32 1.61
CA MET A 1 14.77 -14.96 1.93
C MET A 1 13.25 -14.97 1.86
N SER A 2 12.52 -14.18 2.69
CA SER A 2 11.05 -14.11 2.58
C SER A 2 10.65 -13.44 1.25
N ARG A 3 9.58 -13.92 0.61
CA ARG A 3 9.04 -13.28 -0.59
C ARG A 3 8.57 -11.84 -0.33
N VAL A 4 8.61 -10.99 -1.33
CA VAL A 4 8.05 -9.64 -1.28
C VAL A 4 6.51 -9.74 -1.23
N LYS A 5 5.89 -9.12 -0.22
CA LYS A 5 4.43 -9.10 -0.05
C LYS A 5 3.79 -8.11 -1.01
N THR A 6 2.51 -8.32 -1.33
CA THR A 6 1.79 -7.44 -2.27
C THR A 6 0.50 -6.92 -1.65
N LYS A 7 0.35 -5.60 -1.63
CA LYS A 7 -0.89 -4.91 -1.30
C LYS A 7 -1.55 -4.37 -2.57
N ILE A 8 -2.84 -4.62 -2.75
CA ILE A 8 -3.69 -4.02 -3.78
C ILE A 8 -4.51 -2.92 -3.11
N CYS A 9 -4.25 -1.67 -3.50
CA CYS A 9 -4.85 -0.49 -2.87
C CYS A 9 -6.05 0.05 -3.64
N GLY A 10 -7.02 0.65 -2.93
CA GLY A 10 -8.20 1.27 -3.51
C GLY A 10 -9.24 0.26 -4.01
N VAL A 11 -9.43 -0.82 -3.28
CA VAL A 11 -10.50 -1.82 -3.51
C VAL A 11 -11.84 -1.22 -3.09
N ARG A 12 -12.88 -1.42 -3.93
CA ARG A 12 -14.20 -0.84 -3.71
C ARG A 12 -15.36 -1.83 -3.79
N SER A 13 -15.10 -3.07 -4.21
CA SER A 13 -16.13 -4.11 -4.30
C SER A 13 -15.60 -5.48 -3.85
N LEU A 14 -16.51 -6.38 -3.49
CA LEU A 14 -16.18 -7.76 -3.15
C LEU A 14 -15.56 -8.51 -4.35
N GLU A 15 -16.02 -8.21 -5.56
CA GLU A 15 -15.48 -8.80 -6.79
C GLU A 15 -13.99 -8.43 -6.96
N GLU A 16 -13.65 -7.13 -6.84
CA GLU A 16 -12.26 -6.66 -6.91
C GLU A 16 -11.39 -7.29 -5.81
N ALA A 17 -11.94 -7.35 -4.58
CA ALA A 17 -11.27 -7.93 -3.43
C ALA A 17 -10.94 -9.41 -3.62
N GLN A 18 -11.93 -10.20 -4.04
CA GLN A 18 -11.75 -11.63 -4.31
C GLN A 18 -10.81 -11.89 -5.49
N ALA A 19 -10.90 -11.08 -6.56
CA ALA A 19 -9.98 -11.18 -7.69
C ALA A 19 -8.54 -10.93 -7.27
N ALA A 20 -8.29 -9.92 -6.40
CA ALA A 20 -6.96 -9.62 -5.89
C ALA A 20 -6.42 -10.77 -5.01
N VAL A 21 -7.23 -11.28 -4.09
CA VAL A 21 -6.85 -12.40 -3.21
C VAL A 21 -6.58 -13.67 -4.03
N ASN A 22 -7.44 -14.00 -4.97
CA ASN A 22 -7.27 -15.17 -5.85
C ASN A 22 -6.03 -15.06 -6.75
N ALA A 23 -5.62 -13.83 -7.08
CA ALA A 23 -4.37 -13.57 -7.81
C ALA A 23 -3.13 -13.61 -6.90
N GLY A 24 -3.29 -13.75 -5.57
CA GLY A 24 -2.21 -13.91 -4.60
C GLY A 24 -1.82 -12.64 -3.85
N ALA A 25 -2.70 -11.64 -3.79
CA ALA A 25 -2.48 -10.46 -2.93
C ALA A 25 -2.45 -10.84 -1.45
N ASP A 26 -1.52 -10.26 -0.69
CA ASP A 26 -1.37 -10.45 0.77
C ASP A 26 -2.24 -9.48 1.56
N ALA A 27 -2.47 -8.28 1.00
CA ALA A 27 -3.20 -7.22 1.67
C ALA A 27 -4.08 -6.43 0.68
N LEU A 28 -5.18 -5.91 1.21
CA LEU A 28 -6.12 -5.04 0.49
C LEU A 28 -6.21 -3.69 1.19
N GLY A 29 -6.17 -2.60 0.40
CA GLY A 29 -6.31 -1.23 0.89
C GLY A 29 -7.69 -0.66 0.58
N PHE A 30 -8.37 -0.14 1.62
CA PHE A 30 -9.66 0.53 1.57
C PHE A 30 -9.46 2.02 1.85
N ASN A 31 -9.82 2.89 0.92
CA ASN A 31 -9.54 4.32 1.03
C ASN A 31 -10.72 5.06 1.64
N PHE A 32 -10.51 5.63 2.83
CA PHE A 32 -11.52 6.38 3.59
C PHE A 32 -11.40 7.90 3.43
N TRP A 33 -10.58 8.39 2.49
CA TRP A 33 -10.49 9.82 2.17
C TRP A 33 -11.55 10.23 1.14
N PRO A 34 -12.57 11.06 1.49
CA PRO A 34 -13.73 11.35 0.61
C PRO A 34 -13.38 12.05 -0.71
N ARG A 35 -12.21 12.71 -0.81
CA ARG A 35 -11.77 13.37 -2.04
C ARG A 35 -11.07 12.42 -3.02
N SER A 36 -10.86 11.17 -2.63
CA SER A 36 -10.24 10.17 -3.50
C SER A 36 -11.26 9.54 -4.46
N ALA A 37 -10.88 9.36 -5.73
CA ALA A 37 -11.68 8.55 -6.66
C ALA A 37 -11.83 7.08 -6.20
N ARG A 38 -11.00 6.62 -5.24
CA ARG A 38 -10.98 5.27 -4.66
C ARG A 38 -11.69 5.22 -3.31
N TYR A 39 -12.40 6.29 -2.94
CA TYR A 39 -13.15 6.33 -1.70
C TYR A 39 -14.18 5.21 -1.61
N ILE A 40 -14.29 4.63 -0.44
CA ILE A 40 -15.34 3.68 -0.08
C ILE A 40 -15.94 4.08 1.27
N GLU A 41 -17.25 4.08 1.37
CA GLU A 41 -17.95 4.29 2.65
C GLU A 41 -17.61 3.18 3.65
N PRO A 42 -17.41 3.48 4.95
CA PRO A 42 -17.08 2.47 5.95
C PRO A 42 -18.07 1.29 5.99
N LEU A 43 -19.37 1.54 5.86
CA LEU A 43 -20.37 0.47 5.82
C LEU A 43 -20.21 -0.43 4.59
N ALA A 44 -19.95 0.14 3.41
CA ALA A 44 -19.69 -0.65 2.20
C ALA A 44 -18.37 -1.43 2.32
N ALA A 45 -17.32 -0.84 2.91
CA ALA A 45 -16.08 -1.55 3.19
C ALA A 45 -16.28 -2.74 4.14
N ARG A 46 -17.15 -2.60 5.15
CA ARG A 46 -17.51 -3.68 6.06
C ARG A 46 -18.10 -4.89 5.31
N GLU A 47 -19.03 -4.66 4.40
CA GLU A 47 -19.63 -5.73 3.58
C GLU A 47 -18.57 -6.47 2.75
N VAL A 48 -17.64 -5.74 2.15
CA VAL A 48 -16.52 -6.33 1.40
C VAL A 48 -15.62 -7.15 2.33
N ILE A 49 -15.22 -6.58 3.47
CA ILE A 49 -14.31 -7.23 4.44
C ILE A 49 -14.93 -8.51 5.01
N MET A 50 -16.24 -8.49 5.36
CA MET A 50 -16.95 -9.67 5.85
C MET A 50 -17.03 -10.81 4.83
N GLY A 51 -16.95 -10.50 3.53
CA GLY A 51 -16.90 -11.49 2.45
C GLY A 51 -15.51 -12.07 2.17
N LEU A 52 -14.48 -11.67 2.93
CA LEU A 52 -13.09 -12.12 2.77
C LEU A 52 -12.71 -13.20 3.78
N SER A 53 -11.69 -13.97 3.45
CA SER A 53 -11.03 -14.86 4.40
C SER A 53 -10.36 -14.06 5.52
N PRO A 54 -10.45 -14.50 6.80
CA PRO A 54 -9.86 -13.78 7.93
C PRO A 54 -8.31 -13.71 7.90
N ILE A 55 -7.66 -14.43 7.01
CA ILE A 55 -6.20 -14.39 6.83
C ILE A 55 -5.74 -13.29 5.87
N VAL A 56 -6.67 -12.58 5.20
CA VAL A 56 -6.35 -11.45 4.32
C VAL A 56 -6.09 -10.21 5.18
N CYS A 57 -4.93 -9.57 4.99
CA CYS A 57 -4.62 -8.33 5.67
C CYS A 57 -5.45 -7.16 5.08
N THR A 58 -6.26 -6.50 5.92
CA THR A 58 -7.08 -5.35 5.53
C THR A 58 -6.45 -4.06 6.06
N VAL A 59 -6.23 -3.07 5.18
CA VAL A 59 -5.55 -1.81 5.50
C VAL A 59 -6.48 -0.63 5.18
N GLY A 60 -6.84 0.14 6.19
CA GLY A 60 -7.56 1.41 5.99
C GLY A 60 -6.60 2.53 5.62
N VAL A 61 -6.89 3.27 4.55
CA VAL A 61 -6.07 4.41 4.10
C VAL A 61 -6.77 5.71 4.46
N PHE A 62 -6.05 6.57 5.17
CA PHE A 62 -6.53 7.86 5.69
C PHE A 62 -5.60 8.99 5.26
N VAL A 63 -6.13 10.20 5.11
CA VAL A 63 -5.38 11.41 4.78
C VAL A 63 -5.82 12.54 5.70
N ASN A 64 -4.94 12.95 6.62
CA ASN A 64 -5.17 14.04 7.58
C ASN A 64 -6.49 13.90 8.36
N GLU A 65 -6.86 12.66 8.73
CA GLU A 65 -8.08 12.34 9.49
C GLU A 65 -7.81 12.43 10.99
N GLU A 66 -8.83 12.62 11.79
CA GLU A 66 -8.78 12.67 13.26
C GLU A 66 -8.42 11.29 13.84
N ALA A 67 -7.52 11.27 14.84
CA ALA A 67 -7.03 10.02 15.44
C ALA A 67 -8.16 9.14 16.01
N ASN A 68 -9.16 9.76 16.68
CA ASN A 68 -10.32 9.03 17.21
C ASN A 68 -11.15 8.42 16.08
N ARG A 69 -11.37 9.15 14.98
CA ARG A 69 -12.11 8.64 13.82
C ARG A 69 -11.39 7.47 13.15
N ILE A 70 -10.06 7.54 13.04
CA ILE A 70 -9.23 6.43 12.55
C ILE A 70 -9.40 5.20 13.44
N ALA A 71 -9.32 5.39 14.77
CA ALA A 71 -9.45 4.31 15.74
C ALA A 71 -10.84 3.66 15.71
N ASP A 72 -11.90 4.46 15.60
CA ASP A 72 -13.28 3.98 15.50
C ASP A 72 -13.46 3.11 14.26
N ILE A 73 -13.09 3.61 13.08
CA ILE A 73 -13.19 2.86 11.81
C ILE A 73 -12.33 1.59 11.87
N ALA A 74 -11.11 1.68 12.39
CA ALA A 74 -10.22 0.53 12.49
C ALA A 74 -10.81 -0.57 13.39
N SER A 75 -11.45 -0.19 14.50
CA SER A 75 -12.11 -1.10 15.43
C SER A 75 -13.40 -1.70 14.83
N GLU A 76 -14.27 -0.86 14.27
CA GLU A 76 -15.56 -1.29 13.69
C GLU A 76 -15.39 -2.28 12.53
N LEU A 77 -14.36 -2.07 11.71
CA LEU A 77 -14.06 -2.89 10.55
C LEU A 77 -13.03 -3.99 10.84
N CYS A 78 -12.55 -4.11 12.08
CA CYS A 78 -11.48 -5.04 12.46
C CYS A 78 -10.28 -4.98 11.50
N LEU A 79 -9.84 -3.76 11.16
CA LEU A 79 -8.72 -3.57 10.24
C LEU A 79 -7.42 -4.14 10.81
N SER A 80 -6.63 -4.79 9.96
CA SER A 80 -5.33 -5.34 10.34
C SER A 80 -4.28 -4.25 10.57
N ALA A 81 -4.41 -3.11 9.86
CA ALA A 81 -3.54 -1.95 9.97
C ALA A 81 -4.22 -0.70 9.43
N VAL A 82 -3.66 0.47 9.76
CA VAL A 82 -4.03 1.75 9.17
C VAL A 82 -2.83 2.33 8.41
N GLN A 83 -3.08 2.98 7.28
CA GLN A 83 -2.11 3.69 6.49
C GLN A 83 -2.42 5.18 6.52
N LEU A 84 -1.47 5.97 6.99
CA LEU A 84 -1.53 7.43 7.05
C LEU A 84 -0.85 7.99 5.80
N HIS A 85 -1.61 8.55 4.89
CA HIS A 85 -1.15 8.98 3.55
C HIS A 85 -1.19 10.50 3.36
N GLY A 86 -1.40 11.24 4.44
CA GLY A 86 -1.37 12.71 4.50
C GLY A 86 -0.06 13.26 5.05
N ASP A 87 -0.18 14.36 5.77
CA ASP A 87 0.94 15.11 6.36
C ASP A 87 1.02 14.87 7.89
N GLU A 88 0.53 13.71 8.35
CA GLU A 88 0.49 13.33 9.76
C GLU A 88 1.91 13.30 10.33
N SER A 89 2.11 14.00 11.46
CA SER A 89 3.42 14.08 12.14
C SER A 89 3.79 12.79 12.86
N PRO A 90 5.06 12.59 13.25
CA PRO A 90 5.46 11.48 14.12
C PRO A 90 4.64 11.40 15.40
N ASP A 91 4.41 12.51 16.09
CA ASP A 91 3.59 12.57 17.31
C ASP A 91 2.14 12.16 17.06
N PHE A 92 1.59 12.47 15.87
CA PHE A 92 0.27 11.99 15.49
C PHE A 92 0.25 10.47 15.37
N CYS A 93 1.27 9.87 14.75
CA CYS A 93 1.36 8.43 14.59
C CYS A 93 1.44 7.73 15.97
N GLU A 94 2.17 8.29 16.94
CA GLU A 94 2.27 7.74 18.29
C GLU A 94 0.93 7.75 19.05
N ARG A 95 0.04 8.72 18.78
CA ARG A 95 -1.30 8.78 19.40
C ARG A 95 -2.21 7.62 18.99
N LEU A 96 -1.95 6.94 17.88
CA LEU A 96 -2.72 5.75 17.50
C LEU A 96 -2.39 4.52 18.35
N GLY A 97 -1.40 4.60 19.21
CA GLY A 97 -1.11 3.60 20.25
C GLY A 97 -0.78 2.22 19.66
N SER A 98 -1.59 1.21 20.01
CA SER A 98 -1.36 -0.18 19.59
C SER A 98 -1.82 -0.52 18.18
N ILE A 99 -2.46 0.42 17.45
CA ILE A 99 -2.90 0.19 16.08
C ILE A 99 -1.66 0.07 15.18
N LYS A 100 -1.55 -1.03 14.45
CA LYS A 100 -0.47 -1.19 13.46
C LYS A 100 -0.58 -0.10 12.40
N THR A 101 0.43 0.77 12.36
CA THR A 101 0.42 1.95 11.50
C THR A 101 1.48 1.82 10.41
N ILE A 102 1.08 2.18 9.18
CA ILE A 102 1.93 2.38 8.03
C ILE A 102 1.95 3.87 7.74
N LYS A 103 3.13 4.51 7.74
CA LYS A 103 3.24 5.91 7.33
C LYS A 103 3.69 5.99 5.88
N ALA A 104 2.90 6.64 5.04
CA ALA A 104 3.30 6.97 3.68
C ALA A 104 4.12 8.25 3.65
N LEU A 105 5.29 8.18 3.02
CA LEU A 105 6.19 9.30 2.78
C LEU A 105 6.35 9.51 1.28
N ARG A 106 6.24 10.77 0.85
CA ARG A 106 6.45 11.13 -0.55
C ARG A 106 7.94 11.24 -0.83
N VAL A 107 8.40 10.53 -1.85
CA VAL A 107 9.80 10.53 -2.27
C VAL A 107 9.98 11.44 -3.48
N GLY A 108 10.58 12.61 -3.28
CA GLY A 108 11.03 13.55 -4.31
C GLY A 108 12.55 13.48 -4.51
N GLN A 109 13.08 14.41 -5.32
CA GLN A 109 14.52 14.48 -5.60
C GLN A 109 15.36 14.74 -4.34
N ASP A 110 14.84 15.55 -3.40
CA ASP A 110 15.52 15.94 -2.17
C ASP A 110 15.02 15.17 -0.94
N PHE A 111 14.55 13.92 -1.11
CA PHE A 111 14.04 13.13 -0.01
C PHE A 111 15.12 12.82 1.03
N ASP A 112 14.90 13.29 2.26
CA ASP A 112 15.81 13.02 3.37
C ASP A 112 15.46 11.68 4.05
N LEU A 113 16.33 10.70 3.90
CA LEU A 113 16.16 9.37 4.52
C LEU A 113 16.03 9.42 6.05
N ARG A 114 16.62 10.43 6.72
CA ARG A 114 16.51 10.61 8.17
C ARG A 114 15.06 10.84 8.64
N LEU A 115 14.19 11.30 7.73
CA LEU A 115 12.77 11.42 8.02
C LEU A 115 12.14 10.08 8.42
N ILE A 116 12.62 8.97 7.86
CA ILE A 116 12.13 7.63 8.19
C ILE A 116 12.35 7.31 9.66
N GLU A 117 13.49 7.70 10.22
CA GLU A 117 13.87 7.40 11.62
C GLU A 117 13.03 8.18 12.62
N SER A 118 12.41 9.30 12.21
CA SER A 118 11.54 10.07 13.07
C SER A 118 10.18 9.40 13.34
N TYR A 119 9.75 8.44 12.51
CA TYR A 119 8.46 7.77 12.63
C TYR A 119 8.56 6.42 13.34
N ARG A 120 7.90 6.30 14.51
CA ARG A 120 7.75 5.03 15.23
C ARG A 120 6.49 4.30 14.74
N VAL A 121 6.60 3.66 13.58
CA VAL A 121 5.49 2.96 12.93
C VAL A 121 5.88 1.53 12.55
N SER A 122 4.89 0.70 12.23
CA SER A 122 5.13 -0.70 11.87
C SER A 122 5.88 -0.84 10.54
N MET A 123 5.56 0.01 9.56
CA MET A 123 6.20 0.05 8.24
C MET A 123 6.15 1.47 7.67
N VAL A 124 7.08 1.78 6.79
CA VAL A 124 7.06 3.02 6.00
C VAL A 124 6.75 2.69 4.55
N LEU A 125 5.77 3.38 3.97
CA LEU A 125 5.46 3.30 2.55
C LEU A 125 6.13 4.47 1.84
N LEU A 126 6.95 4.17 0.84
CA LEU A 126 7.58 5.17 -0.03
C LEU A 126 6.77 5.31 -1.30
N ASP A 127 6.15 6.46 -1.52
CA ASP A 127 5.35 6.77 -2.70
C ASP A 127 6.09 7.76 -3.62
N SER A 128 6.10 7.49 -4.93
CA SER A 128 6.68 8.43 -5.88
C SER A 128 5.93 9.76 -5.83
N SER A 129 6.67 10.83 -5.56
CA SER A 129 6.11 12.16 -5.41
C SER A 129 5.86 12.81 -6.78
N VAL A 130 4.65 13.38 -6.95
CA VAL A 130 4.43 14.49 -7.88
C VAL A 130 3.80 15.60 -7.08
N GLU A 131 4.36 16.81 -7.16
CA GLU A 131 3.83 18.00 -6.48
C GLU A 131 2.33 18.16 -6.71
N GLY A 132 1.58 18.33 -5.61
CA GLY A 132 0.13 18.59 -5.65
C GLY A 132 -0.79 17.37 -5.76
N SER A 133 -0.26 16.13 -5.76
CA SER A 133 -1.09 14.90 -5.84
C SER A 133 -0.81 13.95 -4.67
N TYR A 134 -1.87 13.49 -3.99
CA TYR A 134 -1.79 12.39 -3.01
C TYR A 134 -1.89 11.05 -3.74
N GLY A 135 -0.74 10.57 -4.30
CA GLY A 135 -0.57 9.25 -4.92
C GLY A 135 -0.99 9.11 -6.38
N GLY A 136 -0.41 8.15 -7.08
CA GLY A 136 -0.95 7.62 -8.35
C GLY A 136 -0.51 8.30 -9.65
N THR A 137 0.67 8.91 -9.73
CA THR A 137 1.13 9.69 -10.92
C THR A 137 1.89 8.89 -11.99
N GLY A 138 2.16 7.60 -11.76
CA GLY A 138 2.75 6.71 -12.77
C GLY A 138 4.25 6.88 -13.04
N ARG A 139 4.98 7.75 -12.29
CA ARG A 139 6.43 7.84 -12.38
C ARG A 139 7.09 7.03 -11.28
N SER A 140 8.00 6.13 -11.63
CA SER A 140 8.84 5.43 -10.66
C SER A 140 9.94 6.37 -10.14
N PHE A 141 10.22 6.32 -8.85
CA PHE A 141 11.39 7.00 -8.28
C PHE A 141 12.65 6.12 -8.36
N ASP A 142 13.79 6.70 -8.00
CA ASP A 142 15.06 5.98 -7.96
C ASP A 142 15.02 4.84 -6.90
N TRP A 143 15.06 3.60 -7.35
CA TRP A 143 15.02 2.41 -6.48
C TRP A 143 16.18 2.38 -5.46
N ARG A 144 17.26 3.14 -5.68
CA ARG A 144 18.37 3.26 -4.72
C ARG A 144 17.91 3.84 -3.39
N ILE A 145 16.94 4.76 -3.41
CA ILE A 145 16.34 5.30 -2.19
C ILE A 145 15.67 4.19 -1.37
N ALA A 146 14.94 3.28 -2.01
CA ALA A 146 14.32 2.16 -1.32
C ALA A 146 15.35 1.17 -0.74
N ILE A 147 16.49 0.97 -1.43
CA ILE A 147 17.59 0.12 -0.95
C ILE A 147 18.22 0.69 0.32
N GLU A 148 18.42 2.00 0.40
CA GLU A 148 18.93 2.64 1.62
C GLU A 148 17.87 2.69 2.72
N ALA A 149 16.63 3.06 2.39
CA ALA A 149 15.52 3.16 3.33
C ALA A 149 15.24 1.84 4.08
N LYS A 150 15.36 0.69 3.42
CA LYS A 150 15.12 -0.63 4.07
C LYS A 150 16.14 -1.00 5.15
N LYS A 151 17.25 -0.27 5.25
CA LYS A 151 18.20 -0.41 6.36
C LYS A 151 17.70 0.26 7.64
N LEU A 152 16.76 1.20 7.50
CA LEU A 152 16.22 2.02 8.59
C LEU A 152 14.88 1.48 9.10
N ALA A 153 14.02 0.97 8.21
CA ALA A 153 12.69 0.44 8.55
C ALA A 153 12.23 -0.61 7.54
N PRO A 154 11.22 -1.46 7.87
CA PRO A 154 10.51 -2.25 6.88
C PRO A 154 9.79 -1.35 5.87
N ILE A 155 10.12 -1.49 4.57
CA ILE A 155 9.64 -0.60 3.51
C ILE A 155 8.59 -1.28 2.64
N ILE A 156 7.51 -0.54 2.38
CA ILE A 156 6.56 -0.81 1.31
C ILE A 156 6.89 0.14 0.16
N LEU A 157 7.13 -0.40 -1.03
CA LEU A 157 7.40 0.39 -2.21
C LEU A 157 6.11 0.64 -2.99
N ALA A 158 5.80 1.91 -3.25
CA ALA A 158 4.60 2.36 -3.95
C ALA A 158 4.95 3.40 -5.03
N GLY A 159 3.91 3.94 -5.66
CA GLY A 159 4.05 5.00 -6.67
C GLY A 159 4.43 4.47 -8.05
N GLY A 160 3.48 4.53 -8.98
CA GLY A 160 3.70 4.22 -10.38
C GLY A 160 4.10 2.78 -10.71
N LEU A 161 3.84 1.82 -9.81
CA LEU A 161 4.07 0.41 -10.11
C LEU A 161 3.09 -0.08 -11.17
N THR A 162 3.64 -0.76 -12.19
CA THR A 162 2.91 -1.34 -13.31
C THR A 162 3.46 -2.73 -13.65
N THR A 163 2.80 -3.45 -14.54
CA THR A 163 3.27 -4.76 -15.04
C THR A 163 4.67 -4.68 -15.65
N GLU A 164 5.03 -3.51 -16.22
CA GLU A 164 6.28 -3.29 -16.93
C GLU A 164 7.48 -3.06 -15.99
N ASN A 165 7.25 -2.49 -14.78
CA ASN A 165 8.33 -2.09 -13.88
C ASN A 165 8.39 -2.86 -12.55
N VAL A 166 7.34 -3.61 -12.21
CA VAL A 166 7.28 -4.31 -10.91
C VAL A 166 8.33 -5.41 -10.77
N TRP A 167 8.75 -6.03 -11.87
CA TRP A 167 9.84 -6.98 -11.87
C TRP A 167 11.12 -6.36 -11.33
N ASP A 168 11.51 -5.20 -11.89
CA ASP A 168 12.72 -4.49 -11.48
C ASP A 168 12.59 -3.98 -10.04
N ALA A 169 11.44 -3.46 -9.66
CA ALA A 169 11.15 -3.04 -8.30
C ALA A 169 11.41 -4.17 -7.27
N ILE A 170 10.95 -5.39 -7.56
CA ILE A 170 11.13 -6.55 -6.66
C ILE A 170 12.57 -7.04 -6.69
N THR A 171 13.15 -7.24 -7.87
CA THR A 171 14.46 -7.90 -8.00
C THR A 171 15.62 -7.01 -7.55
N HIS A 172 15.53 -5.68 -7.78
CA HIS A 172 16.58 -4.73 -7.39
C HIS A 172 16.40 -4.19 -5.98
N ALA A 173 15.23 -3.65 -5.63
CA ALA A 173 15.03 -3.03 -4.32
C ALA A 173 14.77 -4.07 -3.23
N ARG A 174 14.12 -5.20 -3.55
CA ARG A 174 13.75 -6.25 -2.57
C ARG A 174 13.11 -5.65 -1.31
N PRO A 175 12.02 -4.88 -1.45
CA PRO A 175 11.33 -4.29 -0.30
C PRO A 175 10.63 -5.38 0.52
N ALA A 176 10.14 -5.04 1.72
CA ALA A 176 9.30 -5.95 2.51
C ALA A 176 7.96 -6.21 1.82
N ALA A 177 7.41 -5.18 1.17
CA ALA A 177 6.19 -5.26 0.37
C ALA A 177 6.18 -4.24 -0.77
N ILE A 178 5.29 -4.45 -1.73
CA ILE A 178 4.91 -3.50 -2.76
C ILE A 178 3.43 -3.13 -2.61
N ASP A 179 3.07 -1.91 -3.01
CA ASP A 179 1.69 -1.41 -3.03
C ASP A 179 1.35 -0.88 -4.42
N VAL A 180 0.32 -1.44 -5.04
CA VAL A 180 -0.15 -1.01 -6.36
C VAL A 180 -1.60 -0.55 -6.31
N CYS A 181 -1.88 0.56 -6.98
CA CYS A 181 -3.21 1.13 -7.10
C CYS A 181 -3.56 1.37 -8.57
N SER A 182 -3.10 2.48 -9.15
CA SER A 182 -3.44 2.89 -10.53
C SER A 182 -2.91 1.95 -11.61
N GLY A 183 -1.77 1.29 -11.39
CA GLY A 183 -1.17 0.37 -12.36
C GLY A 183 -2.01 -0.87 -12.69
N VAL A 184 -3.03 -1.16 -11.88
CA VAL A 184 -4.00 -2.24 -12.09
C VAL A 184 -5.44 -1.73 -12.23
N GLU A 185 -5.63 -0.46 -12.58
CA GLU A 185 -6.94 0.15 -12.83
C GLU A 185 -7.24 0.29 -14.33
N ALA A 186 -8.52 0.17 -14.68
CA ALA A 186 -9.05 0.53 -15.98
C ALA A 186 -9.25 2.05 -16.08
N GLU A 187 -9.75 2.62 -14.99
CA GLU A 187 -9.94 4.06 -14.75
C GLU A 187 -9.85 4.32 -13.24
N PRO A 188 -9.61 5.56 -12.80
CA PRO A 188 -9.48 5.86 -11.38
C PRO A 188 -10.64 5.34 -10.53
N GLY A 189 -10.36 4.45 -9.59
CA GLY A 189 -11.33 3.84 -8.68
C GLY A 189 -12.03 2.58 -9.22
N ARG A 190 -11.63 2.04 -10.38
CA ARG A 190 -12.13 0.76 -10.90
C ARG A 190 -10.98 -0.13 -11.35
N LYS A 191 -10.83 -1.28 -10.71
CA LYS A 191 -9.79 -2.26 -11.05
C LYS A 191 -10.07 -2.90 -12.42
N ASP A 192 -8.99 -3.11 -13.18
CA ASP A 192 -8.98 -3.97 -14.35
C ASP A 192 -8.48 -5.34 -13.92
N LEU A 193 -9.37 -6.31 -13.87
CA LEU A 193 -9.06 -7.64 -13.34
C LEU A 193 -8.02 -8.38 -14.19
N ASP A 194 -7.91 -8.09 -15.47
CA ASP A 194 -6.90 -8.71 -16.34
C ASP A 194 -5.54 -8.05 -16.15
N LYS A 195 -5.47 -6.72 -15.99
CA LYS A 195 -4.23 -6.03 -15.59
C LYS A 195 -3.75 -6.54 -14.23
N LEU A 196 -4.66 -6.69 -13.27
CA LEU A 196 -4.36 -7.18 -11.93
C LEU A 196 -3.78 -8.60 -11.99
N ARG A 197 -4.39 -9.52 -12.74
CA ARG A 197 -3.86 -10.88 -12.91
C ARG A 197 -2.48 -10.88 -13.54
N ARG A 198 -2.27 -10.10 -14.62
CA ARG A 198 -0.96 -9.96 -15.28
C ARG A 198 0.09 -9.39 -14.32
N PHE A 199 -0.24 -8.34 -13.57
CA PHE A 199 0.66 -7.76 -12.58
C PHE A 199 1.09 -8.80 -11.54
N MET A 200 0.13 -9.53 -10.95
CA MET A 200 0.40 -10.55 -9.94
C MET A 200 1.20 -11.74 -10.50
N ALA A 201 1.01 -12.10 -11.76
CA ALA A 201 1.82 -13.12 -12.41
C ALA A 201 3.30 -12.70 -12.54
N VAL A 202 3.58 -11.43 -12.84
CA VAL A 202 4.95 -10.89 -12.84
C VAL A 202 5.54 -10.89 -11.43
N VAL A 203 4.76 -10.49 -10.42
CA VAL A 203 5.17 -10.52 -9.01
C VAL A 203 5.55 -11.94 -8.56
N ALA A 204 4.72 -12.93 -8.90
CA ALA A 204 4.98 -14.34 -8.55
C ALA A 204 6.30 -14.82 -9.16
N ARG A 205 6.56 -14.53 -10.44
CA ARG A 205 7.81 -14.89 -11.12
C ARG A 205 9.02 -14.18 -10.52
N ALA A 206 8.92 -12.89 -10.20
CA ALA A 206 10.00 -12.14 -9.55
C ALA A 206 10.31 -12.72 -8.16
N ASN A 207 9.29 -13.09 -7.40
CA ASN A 207 9.45 -13.74 -6.09
C ASN A 207 10.13 -15.12 -6.22
N ALA A 208 9.77 -15.94 -7.20
CA ALA A 208 10.43 -17.23 -7.46
C ALA A 208 11.92 -17.04 -7.78
N LEU A 209 12.27 -16.03 -8.58
CA LEU A 209 13.68 -15.71 -8.87
C LEU A 209 14.47 -15.37 -7.59
N ILE A 210 13.95 -14.46 -6.75
CA ILE A 210 14.67 -14.05 -5.52
C ILE A 210 14.72 -15.14 -4.44
N ALA A 211 13.80 -16.11 -4.50
CA ALA A 211 13.84 -17.32 -3.67
C ALA A 211 14.88 -18.35 -4.14
N GLY A 212 15.36 -18.25 -5.37
CA GLY A 212 16.26 -19.24 -5.98
C GLY A 212 15.53 -20.49 -6.49
N GLU A 213 14.24 -20.34 -6.84
CA GLU A 213 13.38 -21.44 -7.32
C GLU A 213 13.31 -21.52 -8.86
N VAL A 214 14.04 -20.64 -9.58
CA VAL A 214 14.10 -20.56 -11.06
C VAL A 214 15.56 -20.48 -11.51
#